data_c63c44021801c500591cd537a84dfd91
#
_entry.id   c63c44021801c500591cd537a84dfd91
#
_cell.length_a   1.000
_cell.length_b   1.000
_cell.length_c   1.000
_cell.angle_alpha   90.00
_cell.angle_beta   90.00
_cell.angle_gamma   90.00
#
_symmetry.space_group_name_H-M   'P 1'
#
loop_
_entity.id
_entity.type
_entity.pdbx_description
1 polymer ?
#
loop_
_entity_poly.entity_id
_entity_poly.type
_entity_poly.pdbx_seq_one_letter_code
_entity_poly.pdbx_strand_id
1 'polypeptide(L)'
;MNDQRPARLAILLSGRGSNMLALAEAVQTGVLQGLAEIAVVFSNDLAAPGIDSAAALGLPTDSLSSKGRKREEFDREVVAILQEYQPDYVVLAGYMRVLSPTFVRAFAGRIINIHPADTHQHQGLHAYEWAFDNRLTETKITVHLVDEGLDTGPILAQQVVNLVGADTLAEVQRRGLAVEHVLYAETLRDLIKNTIPSC
;
A
#
# COMPACT_ATOMS: atom_id res chain seq x y z
N MET A 1 21.40 22.59 -2.12
CA MET A 1 20.65 21.64 -1.29
C MET A 1 19.18 21.92 -1.55
N ASN A 2 18.43 20.94 -2.08
CA ASN A 2 17.00 21.15 -2.36
C ASN A 2 16.27 21.27 -1.03
N ASP A 3 15.72 22.43 -0.76
CA ASP A 3 15.03 22.79 0.50
C ASP A 3 13.57 22.28 0.50
N GLN A 4 13.34 21.11 -0.12
CA GLN A 4 12.01 20.49 -0.17
C GLN A 4 11.85 19.53 1.00
N ARG A 5 10.75 19.71 1.76
CA ARG A 5 10.40 18.78 2.82
C ARG A 5 10.18 17.36 2.27
N PRO A 6 10.44 16.32 3.05
CA PRO A 6 10.07 14.96 2.69
C PRO A 6 8.58 14.82 2.37
N ALA A 7 8.24 13.96 1.41
CA ALA A 7 6.85 13.62 1.09
C ALA A 7 6.19 12.89 2.26
N ARG A 8 5.00 13.31 2.65
CA ARG A 8 4.25 12.76 3.78
C ARG A 8 3.38 11.59 3.34
N LEU A 9 3.61 10.42 3.91
CA LEU A 9 2.89 9.19 3.59
C LEU A 9 1.88 8.84 4.69
N ALA A 10 0.61 8.65 4.32
CA ALA A 10 -0.37 7.97 5.15
C ALA A 10 -0.43 6.50 4.70
N ILE A 11 0.00 5.57 5.54
CA ILE A 11 0.01 4.14 5.21
C ILE A 11 -1.23 3.47 5.84
N LEU A 12 -2.07 2.86 5.00
CA LEU A 12 -3.30 2.20 5.42
C LEU A 12 -3.14 0.67 5.38
N LEU A 13 -3.53 -0.01 6.45
CA LEU A 13 -3.48 -1.46 6.57
C LEU A 13 -4.72 -2.03 7.27
N SER A 14 -4.96 -3.35 7.13
CA SER A 14 -6.03 -4.08 7.83
C SER A 14 -5.53 -5.27 8.65
N GLY A 15 -4.24 -5.61 8.59
CA GLY A 15 -3.71 -6.83 9.20
C GLY A 15 -2.28 -6.71 9.71
N ARG A 16 -1.43 -7.68 9.39
CA ARG A 16 -0.06 -7.82 9.92
C ARG A 16 0.89 -6.68 9.56
N GLY A 17 0.69 -6.02 8.42
CA GLY A 17 1.46 -4.83 8.04
C GLY A 17 2.88 -5.11 7.51
N SER A 18 3.13 -6.24 6.84
CA SER A 18 4.47 -6.56 6.30
C SER A 18 4.98 -5.49 5.31
N ASN A 19 4.11 -5.03 4.41
CA ASN A 19 4.44 -3.92 3.50
C ASN A 19 4.69 -2.61 4.25
N MET A 20 3.92 -2.32 5.31
CA MET A 20 4.15 -1.15 6.16
C MET A 20 5.54 -1.20 6.81
N LEU A 21 5.93 -2.37 7.35
CA LEU A 21 7.26 -2.55 7.95
C LEU A 21 8.38 -2.35 6.94
N ALA A 22 8.24 -2.91 5.73
CA ALA A 22 9.21 -2.73 4.65
C ALA A 22 9.32 -1.24 4.22
N LEU A 23 8.19 -0.53 4.14
CA LEU A 23 8.18 0.90 3.85
C LEU A 23 8.78 1.72 4.98
N ALA A 24 8.55 1.36 6.25
CA ALA A 24 9.18 2.02 7.39
C ALA A 24 10.70 1.88 7.37
N GLU A 25 11.22 0.69 7.08
CA GLU A 25 12.65 0.47 6.89
C GLU A 25 13.20 1.28 5.71
N ALA A 26 12.48 1.31 4.58
CA ALA A 26 12.88 2.09 3.41
C ALA A 26 12.96 3.60 3.69
N VAL A 27 12.08 4.14 4.54
CA VAL A 27 12.09 5.54 4.98
C VAL A 27 13.23 5.81 5.98
N GLN A 28 13.48 4.89 6.90
CA GLN A 28 14.51 5.09 7.94
C GLN A 28 15.93 4.96 7.41
N THR A 29 16.20 3.94 6.61
CA THR A 29 17.57 3.57 6.20
C THR A 29 17.71 3.18 4.73
N GLY A 30 16.60 3.13 3.98
CA GLY A 30 16.57 2.63 2.60
C GLY A 30 16.38 3.72 1.54
N VAL A 31 15.76 3.31 0.43
CA VAL A 31 15.63 4.12 -0.81
C VAL A 31 14.73 5.35 -0.68
N LEU A 32 13.95 5.45 0.40
CA LEU A 32 13.07 6.58 0.71
C LEU A 32 13.66 7.53 1.76
N GLN A 33 14.86 7.23 2.30
CA GLN A 33 15.50 8.05 3.31
C GLN A 33 15.72 9.49 2.80
N GLY A 34 15.22 10.47 3.57
CA GLY A 34 15.27 11.89 3.21
C GLY A 34 14.31 12.31 2.09
N LEU A 35 13.63 11.37 1.43
CA LEU A 35 12.64 11.64 0.39
C LEU A 35 11.21 11.60 0.92
N ALA A 36 10.94 10.76 1.91
CA ALA A 36 9.61 10.59 2.50
C ALA A 36 9.68 10.50 4.03
N GLU A 37 8.54 10.79 4.66
CA GLU A 37 8.28 10.52 6.07
C GLU A 37 6.92 9.84 6.22
N ILE A 38 6.75 8.99 7.24
CA ILE A 38 5.45 8.38 7.56
C ILE A 38 4.70 9.35 8.49
N ALA A 39 3.68 10.00 7.93
CA ALA A 39 2.85 10.94 8.67
C ALA A 39 1.87 10.20 9.61
N VAL A 40 1.36 9.05 9.19
CA VAL A 40 0.49 8.19 9.98
C VAL A 40 0.45 6.77 9.42
N VAL A 41 0.32 5.79 10.30
CA VAL A 41 -0.11 4.42 9.96
C VAL A 41 -1.53 4.27 10.48
N PHE A 42 -2.48 3.99 9.59
CA PHE A 42 -3.90 3.90 9.91
C PHE A 42 -4.43 2.49 9.69
N SER A 43 -5.34 2.02 10.58
CA SER A 43 -6.07 0.77 10.38
C SER A 43 -7.58 0.93 10.54
N ASN A 44 -8.31 0.19 9.69
CA ASN A 44 -9.76 0.01 9.82
C ASN A 44 -10.15 -1.09 10.84
N ASP A 45 -9.16 -1.79 11.40
CA ASP A 45 -9.32 -2.80 12.45
C ASP A 45 -8.49 -2.42 13.67
N LEU A 46 -9.16 -2.22 14.82
CA LEU A 46 -8.51 -1.84 16.07
C LEU A 46 -7.56 -2.93 16.62
N ALA A 47 -7.73 -4.18 16.18
CA ALA A 47 -6.91 -5.32 16.60
C ALA A 47 -5.82 -5.68 15.54
N ALA A 48 -5.58 -4.83 14.56
CA ALA A 48 -4.59 -5.10 13.52
C ALA A 48 -3.16 -5.11 14.10
N PRO A 49 -2.42 -6.24 14.06
CA PRO A 49 -1.06 -6.32 14.63
C PRO A 49 -0.07 -5.33 14.00
N GLY A 50 -0.35 -4.86 12.78
CA GLY A 50 0.46 -3.86 12.11
C GLY A 50 0.45 -2.50 12.81
N ILE A 51 -0.61 -2.14 13.55
CA ILE A 51 -0.66 -0.92 14.36
C ILE A 51 0.28 -1.03 15.56
N ASP A 52 0.26 -2.17 16.27
CA ASP A 52 1.19 -2.40 17.38
C ASP A 52 2.64 -2.36 16.91
N SER A 53 2.91 -2.95 15.74
CA SER A 53 4.25 -2.92 15.13
C SER A 53 4.68 -1.49 14.75
N ALA A 54 3.78 -0.67 14.20
CA ALA A 54 4.06 0.72 13.87
C ALA A 54 4.33 1.55 15.14
N ALA A 55 3.51 1.37 16.19
CA ALA A 55 3.71 2.05 17.48
C ALA A 55 5.04 1.67 18.13
N ALA A 56 5.45 0.38 18.04
CA ALA A 56 6.74 -0.08 18.54
C ALA A 56 7.94 0.55 17.81
N LEU A 57 7.75 0.98 16.56
CA LEU A 57 8.74 1.75 15.78
C LEU A 57 8.68 3.26 16.07
N GLY A 58 7.80 3.72 16.95
CA GLY A 58 7.61 5.13 17.27
C GLY A 58 6.90 5.93 16.16
N LEU A 59 6.23 5.26 15.24
CA LEU A 59 5.48 5.92 14.17
C LEU A 59 4.13 6.43 14.69
N PRO A 60 3.62 7.57 14.18
CA PRO A 60 2.26 8.01 14.46
C PRO A 60 1.24 6.96 13.99
N THR A 61 0.30 6.60 14.85
CA THR A 61 -0.73 5.61 14.55
C THR A 61 -2.12 6.15 14.83
N ASP A 62 -3.09 5.73 14.01
CA ASP A 62 -4.50 6.00 14.24
C ASP A 62 -5.34 4.79 13.76
N SER A 63 -6.56 4.67 14.26
CA SER A 63 -7.44 3.57 13.90
C SER A 63 -8.90 3.91 14.11
N LEU A 64 -9.76 3.39 13.24
CA LEU A 64 -11.21 3.52 13.34
C LEU A 64 -11.87 2.19 12.95
N SER A 65 -12.71 1.62 13.83
CA SER A 65 -13.38 0.37 13.51
C SER A 65 -14.37 0.54 12.35
N SER A 66 -14.19 -0.28 11.33
CA SER A 66 -15.11 -0.33 10.19
C SER A 66 -16.29 -1.30 10.40
N LYS A 67 -16.29 -2.06 11.50
CA LYS A 67 -17.27 -3.12 11.76
C LYS A 67 -18.69 -2.55 11.89
N GLY A 68 -19.60 -3.08 11.09
CA GLY A 68 -21.02 -2.69 11.11
C GLY A 68 -21.32 -1.31 10.49
N ARG A 69 -20.32 -0.66 9.85
CA ARG A 69 -20.47 0.68 9.28
C ARG A 69 -20.66 0.64 7.77
N LYS A 70 -21.47 1.54 7.26
CA LYS A 70 -21.60 1.76 5.82
C LYS A 70 -20.31 2.33 5.25
N ARG A 71 -19.89 1.84 4.07
CA ARG A 71 -18.63 2.22 3.43
C ARG A 71 -18.46 3.73 3.32
N GLU A 72 -19.48 4.42 2.79
CA GLU A 72 -19.42 5.87 2.55
C GLU A 72 -19.29 6.71 3.82
N GLU A 73 -20.00 6.32 4.89
CA GLU A 73 -19.93 7.01 6.19
C GLU A 73 -18.57 6.81 6.85
N PHE A 74 -18.09 5.57 6.83
CA PHE A 74 -16.79 5.23 7.37
C PHE A 74 -15.66 5.96 6.64
N ASP A 75 -15.65 5.89 5.32
CA ASP A 75 -14.60 6.50 4.50
C ASP A 75 -14.57 8.02 4.64
N ARG A 76 -15.72 8.67 4.83
CA ARG A 76 -15.77 10.13 5.09
C ARG A 76 -15.07 10.51 6.39
N GLU A 77 -15.21 9.72 7.44
CA GLU A 77 -14.49 9.94 8.70
C GLU A 77 -12.99 9.64 8.55
N VAL A 78 -12.63 8.56 7.84
CA VAL A 78 -11.22 8.27 7.56
C VAL A 78 -10.57 9.39 6.77
N VAL A 79 -11.26 9.96 5.76
CA VAL A 79 -10.76 11.13 5.02
C VAL A 79 -10.49 12.31 5.97
N ALA A 80 -11.43 12.61 6.89
CA ALA A 80 -11.24 13.70 7.86
C ALA A 80 -10.03 13.45 8.76
N ILE A 81 -9.87 12.24 9.29
CA ILE A 81 -8.72 11.83 10.10
C ILE A 81 -7.42 12.01 9.31
N LEU A 82 -7.34 11.46 8.09
CA LEU A 82 -6.12 11.51 7.30
C LEU A 82 -5.74 12.95 6.91
N GLN A 83 -6.72 13.83 6.67
CA GLN A 83 -6.47 15.23 6.33
C GLN A 83 -5.78 16.01 7.47
N GLU A 84 -5.99 15.63 8.74
CA GLU A 84 -5.27 16.23 9.86
C GLU A 84 -3.76 15.97 9.80
N TYR A 85 -3.36 14.81 9.24
CA TYR A 85 -1.96 14.46 9.01
C TYR A 85 -1.35 15.06 7.74
N GLN A 86 -2.14 15.73 6.90
CA GLN A 86 -1.70 16.39 5.66
C GLN A 86 -0.83 15.50 4.76
N PRO A 87 -1.28 14.30 4.36
CA PRO A 87 -0.48 13.42 3.53
C PRO A 87 -0.37 13.93 2.10
N ASP A 88 0.81 13.80 1.53
CA ASP A 88 1.02 13.98 0.09
C ASP A 88 0.51 12.75 -0.68
N TYR A 89 0.71 11.55 -0.11
CA TYR A 89 0.24 10.29 -0.67
C TYR A 89 -0.44 9.41 0.38
N VAL A 90 -1.47 8.70 -0.06
CA VAL A 90 -2.14 7.62 0.69
C VAL A 90 -1.67 6.29 0.10
N VAL A 91 -1.05 5.44 0.92
CA VAL A 91 -0.38 4.20 0.51
C VAL A 91 -1.12 3.01 1.10
N LEU A 92 -1.77 2.21 0.26
CA LEU A 92 -2.54 1.04 0.70
C LEU A 92 -1.59 -0.16 0.85
N ALA A 93 -1.28 -0.53 2.07
CA ALA A 93 -0.35 -1.61 2.43
C ALA A 93 -1.09 -2.82 3.03
N GLY A 94 -1.91 -3.47 2.22
CA GLY A 94 -2.80 -4.54 2.68
C GLY A 94 -4.06 -3.99 3.37
N TYR A 95 -4.65 -2.95 2.81
CA TYR A 95 -5.92 -2.38 3.26
C TYR A 95 -7.08 -3.12 2.59
N MET A 96 -7.75 -4.00 3.34
CA MET A 96 -8.74 -4.96 2.84
C MET A 96 -10.15 -4.35 2.73
N ARG A 97 -10.26 -3.14 2.19
CA ARG A 97 -11.53 -2.47 1.94
C ARG A 97 -11.54 -1.81 0.57
N VAL A 98 -12.66 -1.94 -0.13
CA VAL A 98 -12.92 -1.16 -1.34
C VAL A 98 -13.23 0.28 -0.92
N LEU A 99 -12.46 1.23 -1.40
CA LEU A 99 -12.65 2.64 -1.11
C LEU A 99 -13.93 3.18 -1.78
N SER A 100 -14.60 4.10 -1.12
CA SER A 100 -15.75 4.80 -1.71
C SER A 100 -15.30 5.88 -2.71
N PRO A 101 -16.17 6.30 -3.64
CA PRO A 101 -15.88 7.42 -4.51
C PRO A 101 -15.51 8.70 -3.76
N THR A 102 -16.10 8.94 -2.59
CA THR A 102 -15.76 10.09 -1.74
C THR A 102 -14.31 10.04 -1.29
N PHE A 103 -13.81 8.86 -0.87
CA PHE A 103 -12.42 8.71 -0.47
C PHE A 103 -11.48 8.91 -1.67
N VAL A 104 -11.77 8.26 -2.80
CA VAL A 104 -10.95 8.35 -4.01
C VAL A 104 -10.84 9.80 -4.49
N ARG A 105 -11.94 10.55 -4.50
CA ARG A 105 -11.94 11.98 -4.91
C ARG A 105 -11.16 12.87 -3.95
N ALA A 106 -11.22 12.61 -2.64
CA ALA A 106 -10.50 13.40 -1.63
C ALA A 106 -8.97 13.34 -1.82
N PHE A 107 -8.47 12.22 -2.33
CA PHE A 107 -7.04 12.00 -2.58
C PHE A 107 -6.75 11.63 -4.05
N ALA A 108 -7.53 12.19 -4.99
CA ALA A 108 -7.42 11.87 -6.42
C ALA A 108 -5.98 11.99 -6.95
N GLY A 109 -5.52 10.95 -7.64
CA GLY A 109 -4.17 10.87 -8.18
C GLY A 109 -3.05 10.67 -7.15
N ARG A 110 -3.39 10.48 -5.86
CA ARG A 110 -2.44 10.36 -4.76
C ARG A 110 -2.62 9.11 -3.91
N ILE A 111 -3.48 8.19 -4.34
CA ILE A 111 -3.67 6.90 -3.67
C ILE A 111 -2.93 5.84 -4.47
N ILE A 112 -2.00 5.15 -3.81
CA ILE A 112 -1.19 4.09 -4.40
C ILE A 112 -1.53 2.77 -3.73
N ASN A 113 -1.74 1.73 -4.53
CA ASN A 113 -1.99 0.38 -4.06
C ASN A 113 -0.93 -0.58 -4.60
N ILE A 114 -0.66 -1.65 -3.85
CA ILE A 114 0.09 -2.80 -4.31
C ILE A 114 -0.83 -4.01 -4.35
N HIS A 115 -0.85 -4.70 -5.50
CA HIS A 115 -1.68 -5.85 -5.76
C HIS A 115 -0.82 -7.06 -6.17
N PRO A 116 -0.96 -8.23 -5.52
CA PRO A 116 -0.07 -9.37 -5.75
C PRO A 116 -0.50 -10.23 -6.94
N ALA A 117 -0.92 -9.58 -8.03
CA ALA A 117 -1.18 -10.20 -9.33
C ALA A 117 -1.00 -9.20 -10.47
N ASP A 118 -1.04 -9.70 -11.71
CA ASP A 118 -1.33 -8.88 -12.88
C ASP A 118 -2.80 -8.45 -12.82
N THR A 119 -3.07 -7.15 -12.69
CA THR A 119 -4.42 -6.60 -12.58
C THR A 119 -5.28 -6.83 -13.82
N HIS A 120 -4.68 -7.21 -14.95
CA HIS A 120 -5.40 -7.65 -16.14
C HIS A 120 -5.86 -9.12 -16.09
N GLN A 121 -5.28 -9.93 -15.18
CA GLN A 121 -5.59 -11.35 -15.04
C GLN A 121 -6.42 -11.65 -13.79
N HIS A 122 -6.11 -10.98 -12.68
CA HIS A 122 -6.80 -11.16 -11.42
C HIS A 122 -6.92 -9.83 -10.67
N GLN A 123 -8.12 -9.50 -10.23
CA GLN A 123 -8.46 -8.31 -9.45
C GLN A 123 -9.09 -8.72 -8.12
N GLY A 124 -8.97 -7.87 -7.09
CA GLY A 124 -9.55 -8.13 -5.78
C GLY A 124 -8.72 -9.05 -4.89
N LEU A 125 -9.41 -9.77 -3.99
CA LEU A 125 -8.77 -10.53 -2.92
C LEU A 125 -8.24 -11.89 -3.40
N HIS A 126 -7.39 -12.51 -2.57
CA HIS A 126 -6.91 -13.91 -2.73
C HIS A 126 -6.04 -14.14 -3.97
N ALA A 127 -5.27 -13.15 -4.41
CA ALA A 127 -4.43 -13.28 -5.60
C ALA A 127 -3.35 -14.36 -5.49
N TYR A 128 -2.76 -14.56 -4.31
CA TYR A 128 -1.79 -15.65 -4.10
C TYR A 128 -2.44 -17.03 -4.10
N GLU A 129 -3.61 -17.17 -3.49
CA GLU A 129 -4.41 -18.37 -3.53
C GLU A 129 -4.81 -18.69 -4.97
N TRP A 130 -5.26 -17.70 -5.72
CA TRP A 130 -5.57 -17.84 -7.13
C TRP A 130 -4.36 -18.31 -7.96
N ALA A 131 -3.18 -17.73 -7.76
CA ALA A 131 -1.96 -18.12 -8.45
C ALA A 131 -1.57 -19.57 -8.13
N PHE A 132 -1.69 -19.97 -6.86
CA PHE A 132 -1.38 -21.30 -6.39
C PHE A 132 -2.38 -22.36 -6.92
N ASP A 133 -3.69 -22.09 -6.82
CA ASP A 133 -4.76 -23.01 -7.25
C ASP A 133 -4.74 -23.24 -8.77
N ASN A 134 -4.37 -22.21 -9.54
CA ASN A 134 -4.19 -22.30 -10.98
C ASN A 134 -2.80 -22.82 -11.41
N ARG A 135 -1.93 -23.19 -10.46
CA ARG A 135 -0.59 -23.73 -10.70
C ARG A 135 0.24 -22.85 -11.64
N LEU A 136 0.17 -21.55 -11.45
CA LEU A 136 0.93 -20.63 -12.28
C LEU A 136 2.43 -20.82 -12.07
N THR A 137 3.20 -20.77 -13.15
CA THR A 137 4.66 -20.81 -13.10
C THR A 137 5.26 -19.42 -12.85
N GLU A 138 4.47 -18.38 -13.00
CA GLU A 138 4.80 -17.00 -12.66
C GLU A 138 3.54 -16.21 -12.35
N THR A 139 3.70 -15.14 -11.60
CA THR A 139 2.70 -14.08 -11.40
C THR A 139 3.39 -12.72 -11.47
N LYS A 140 2.65 -11.65 -11.30
CA LYS A 140 3.23 -10.31 -11.18
C LYS A 140 2.80 -9.68 -9.87
N ILE A 141 3.62 -8.77 -9.38
CA ILE A 141 3.22 -7.77 -8.41
C ILE A 141 2.99 -6.47 -9.17
N THR A 142 1.86 -5.82 -8.94
CA THR A 142 1.47 -4.58 -9.60
C THR A 142 1.34 -3.46 -8.59
N VAL A 143 2.04 -2.34 -8.79
CA VAL A 143 1.82 -1.08 -8.08
C VAL A 143 1.08 -0.15 -9.02
N HIS A 144 -0.04 0.40 -8.57
CA HIS A 144 -0.91 1.23 -9.40
C HIS A 144 -1.53 2.39 -8.61
N LEU A 145 -1.96 3.44 -9.30
CA LEU A 145 -2.84 4.45 -8.74
C LEU A 145 -4.24 3.85 -8.55
N VAL A 146 -4.93 4.31 -7.52
CA VAL A 146 -6.31 3.87 -7.26
C VAL A 146 -7.28 4.85 -7.91
N ASP A 147 -8.23 4.30 -8.66
CA ASP A 147 -9.39 4.98 -9.21
C ASP A 147 -10.70 4.48 -8.56
N GLU A 148 -11.85 4.81 -9.11
CA GLU A 148 -13.15 4.37 -8.58
C GLU A 148 -13.47 2.89 -8.91
N GLY A 149 -12.65 2.21 -9.73
CA GLY A 149 -12.74 0.78 -10.05
C GLY A 149 -11.97 -0.10 -9.07
N LEU A 150 -12.07 -1.41 -9.24
CA LEU A 150 -11.32 -2.38 -8.44
C LEU A 150 -10.04 -2.77 -9.19
N ASP A 151 -8.90 -2.32 -8.70
CA ASP A 151 -7.56 -2.56 -9.27
C ASP A 151 -7.44 -2.18 -10.77
N THR A 152 -8.16 -1.14 -11.21
CA THR A 152 -8.26 -0.70 -12.61
C THR A 152 -7.44 0.54 -12.93
N GLY A 153 -6.91 1.20 -11.92
CA GLY A 153 -6.16 2.45 -12.08
C GLY A 153 -4.82 2.28 -12.81
N PRO A 154 -4.23 3.40 -13.25
CA PRO A 154 -2.98 3.40 -14.00
C PRO A 154 -1.86 2.65 -13.29
N ILE A 155 -1.21 1.73 -13.99
CA ILE A 155 -0.07 0.96 -13.48
C ILE A 155 1.16 1.88 -13.41
N LEU A 156 1.80 1.91 -12.25
CA LEU A 156 3.05 2.63 -12.01
C LEU A 156 4.26 1.72 -12.23
N ALA A 157 4.19 0.48 -11.74
CA ALA A 157 5.24 -0.51 -11.90
C ALA A 157 4.68 -1.94 -11.81
N GLN A 158 5.36 -2.87 -12.48
CA GLN A 158 5.09 -4.32 -12.36
C GLN A 158 6.40 -5.09 -12.29
N GLN A 159 6.41 -6.15 -11.48
CA GLN A 159 7.54 -7.07 -11.37
C GLN A 159 7.06 -8.51 -11.41
N VAL A 160 7.71 -9.34 -12.23
CA VAL A 160 7.43 -10.77 -12.34
C VAL A 160 7.95 -11.49 -11.09
N VAL A 161 7.16 -12.43 -10.59
CA VAL A 161 7.51 -13.38 -9.53
C VAL A 161 7.56 -14.79 -10.14
N ASN A 162 8.73 -15.41 -10.12
CA ASN A 162 8.88 -16.79 -10.55
C ASN A 162 8.30 -17.75 -9.49
N LEU A 163 7.34 -18.57 -9.88
CA LEU A 163 6.66 -19.57 -9.03
C LEU A 163 7.04 -21.02 -9.38
N VAL A 164 7.94 -21.26 -10.33
CA VAL A 164 8.42 -22.61 -10.63
C VAL A 164 8.97 -23.27 -9.37
N GLY A 165 8.44 -24.48 -9.03
CA GLY A 165 8.81 -25.20 -7.80
C GLY A 165 8.27 -24.59 -6.50
N ALA A 166 7.30 -23.69 -6.57
CA ALA A 166 6.55 -23.20 -5.40
C ALA A 166 5.41 -24.16 -5.08
N ASP A 167 5.71 -25.26 -4.40
CA ASP A 167 4.78 -26.37 -4.16
C ASP A 167 3.80 -26.15 -3.01
N THR A 168 3.85 -24.97 -2.37
CA THR A 168 2.95 -24.59 -1.28
C THR A 168 2.50 -23.13 -1.42
N LEU A 169 1.29 -22.82 -0.95
CA LEU A 169 0.79 -21.45 -0.88
C LEU A 169 1.72 -20.54 -0.06
N ALA A 170 2.30 -21.06 1.03
CA ALA A 170 3.25 -20.31 1.84
C ALA A 170 4.50 -19.88 1.06
N GLU A 171 4.99 -20.75 0.16
CA GLU A 171 6.14 -20.44 -0.70
C GLU A 171 5.77 -19.41 -1.78
N VAL A 172 4.58 -19.51 -2.38
CA VAL A 172 4.05 -18.51 -3.31
C VAL A 172 3.98 -17.13 -2.63
N GLN A 173 3.36 -17.07 -1.44
CA GLN A 173 3.27 -15.85 -0.65
C GLN A 173 4.65 -15.29 -0.27
N ARG A 174 5.58 -16.14 0.18
CA ARG A 174 6.94 -15.73 0.55
C ARG A 174 7.67 -15.05 -0.61
N ARG A 175 7.60 -15.67 -1.82
CA ARG A 175 8.23 -15.12 -3.03
C ARG A 175 7.58 -13.81 -3.45
N GLY A 176 6.26 -13.75 -3.43
CA GLY A 176 5.52 -12.53 -3.77
C GLY A 176 5.84 -11.38 -2.82
N LEU A 177 5.76 -11.61 -1.50
CA LEU A 177 6.07 -10.59 -0.49
C LEU A 177 7.50 -10.06 -0.61
N ALA A 178 8.48 -10.90 -0.94
CA ALA A 178 9.85 -10.45 -1.16
C ALA A 178 9.96 -9.43 -2.32
N VAL A 179 9.13 -9.61 -3.37
CA VAL A 179 9.06 -8.65 -4.48
C VAL A 179 8.24 -7.42 -4.10
N GLU A 180 7.10 -7.59 -3.39
CA GLU A 180 6.27 -6.47 -2.94
C GLU A 180 7.09 -5.44 -2.14
N HIS A 181 7.85 -5.93 -1.14
CA HIS A 181 8.61 -5.07 -0.23
C HIS A 181 9.62 -4.17 -0.96
N VAL A 182 10.26 -4.67 -2.00
CA VAL A 182 11.23 -3.91 -2.80
C VAL A 182 10.51 -3.00 -3.80
N LEU A 183 9.61 -3.59 -4.61
CA LEU A 183 8.93 -2.87 -5.69
C LEU A 183 8.14 -1.67 -5.18
N TYR A 184 7.48 -1.82 -4.03
CA TYR A 184 6.65 -0.74 -3.47
C TYR A 184 7.49 0.48 -3.09
N ALA A 185 8.58 0.25 -2.36
CA ALA A 185 9.49 1.32 -1.94
C ALA A 185 10.16 2.01 -3.14
N GLU A 186 10.61 1.24 -4.14
CA GLU A 186 11.23 1.78 -5.36
C GLU A 186 10.23 2.59 -6.20
N THR A 187 8.98 2.09 -6.35
CA THR A 187 7.93 2.81 -7.07
C THR A 187 7.58 4.14 -6.39
N LEU A 188 7.45 4.15 -5.07
CA LEU A 188 7.22 5.39 -4.31
C LEU A 188 8.38 6.38 -4.45
N ARG A 189 9.64 5.90 -4.38
CA ARG A 189 10.83 6.73 -4.62
C ARG A 189 10.75 7.42 -5.99
N ASP A 190 10.45 6.67 -7.03
CA ASP A 190 10.44 7.17 -8.40
C ASP A 190 9.25 8.13 -8.63
N LEU A 191 8.09 7.81 -8.06
CA LEU A 191 6.93 8.70 -8.08
C LEU A 191 7.23 10.04 -7.41
N ILE A 192 7.79 10.02 -6.20
CA ILE A 192 8.14 11.23 -5.44
C ILE A 192 9.16 12.06 -6.22
N LYS A 193 10.22 11.46 -6.74
CA LYS A 193 11.25 12.15 -7.52
C LYS A 193 10.70 12.79 -8.79
N ASN A 194 9.77 12.12 -9.48
CA ASN A 194 9.20 12.61 -10.74
C ASN A 194 8.13 13.70 -10.51
N THR A 195 7.55 13.78 -9.32
CA THR A 195 6.57 14.82 -8.94
C THR A 195 7.27 16.11 -8.49
N ILE A 196 8.54 16.02 -8.13
CA ILE A 196 9.39 17.17 -7.81
C ILE A 196 9.86 17.78 -9.14
N PRO A 197 9.50 19.04 -9.50
CA PRO A 197 10.01 19.68 -10.69
C PRO A 197 11.54 19.70 -10.64
N SER A 198 12.18 19.14 -11.67
CA SER A 198 13.62 19.35 -11.89
C SER A 198 13.83 20.82 -12.19
N CYS A 199 14.50 21.55 -11.29
CA CYS A 199 14.94 22.92 -11.56
C CYS A 199 16.05 22.93 -12.59
#